data_4bed40aa68d0fea63a2d6d68a9514a39
#
_entry.id   4bed40aa68d0fea63a2d6d68a9514a39
#
_cell.length_a   1.000
_cell.length_b   1.000
_cell.length_c   1.000
_cell.angle_alpha   90.00
_cell.angle_beta   90.00
_cell.angle_gamma   90.00
#
_symmetry.space_group_name_H-M   'P 1'
#
loop_
_entity.id
_entity.type
_entity.pdbx_description
1 polymer ?
#
loop_
_entity_poly.entity_id
_entity_poly.type
_entity_poly.pdbx_seq_one_letter_code
_entity_poly.pdbx_strand_id
1 'polypeptide(L)'
;MSNDQNPISRRGFVQTAALAAGTLAATDLARAAAPAADVKIGLYSITYGGVWYRGDALTVEQVIGRAHKFGYQGVEIDGKRPHGNPLDMPQARCRELRRMAGDQGLEIYAVAANNDFSSPIPEHRESQLVYTRELMRMTADLGAKVLRVFLGWPGVTLLPEGGGSYDFAKAVWVAEHRGFSSEQTWAWCRTSLTEAARLAGDFGVTLALQNHPPVIDKGYIDTLRMVSEVGSPHLKVCFDARLEHTLDEAGVRKAVNEVGTLQTLWHYGGEFDRGPDGITVKGDEKALAEMRGLFDIGYQGYAGFELCHPLPVVNGQTVGLDFVDKNAQLAAEYMRGILAEAKKLHTSA
;
A
#
# COMPACT_ATOMS: atom_id res chain seq x y z
N MET A 1 -56.41 -21.72 -25.03
CA MET A 1 -55.66 -21.99 -23.78
C MET A 1 -55.02 -20.68 -23.37
N SER A 2 -55.62 -20.05 -22.37
CA SER A 2 -55.36 -18.68 -21.93
C SER A 2 -54.14 -18.67 -21.02
N ASN A 3 -53.20 -17.75 -21.30
CA ASN A 3 -52.05 -17.42 -20.46
C ASN A 3 -52.44 -16.21 -19.60
N ASP A 4 -52.84 -16.44 -18.35
CA ASP A 4 -53.04 -15.42 -17.34
C ASP A 4 -51.70 -15.09 -16.68
N GLN A 5 -51.06 -13.96 -17.08
CA GLN A 5 -50.00 -13.35 -16.33
C GLN A 5 -50.58 -12.23 -15.45
N ASN A 6 -50.58 -12.48 -14.15
CA ASN A 6 -51.08 -11.56 -13.13
C ASN A 6 -50.01 -10.46 -12.89
N PRO A 7 -50.24 -9.17 -13.13
CA PRO A 7 -49.26 -8.13 -12.83
C PRO A 7 -49.30 -7.79 -11.33
N ILE A 8 -48.15 -7.90 -10.66
CA ILE A 8 -47.94 -7.47 -9.27
C ILE A 8 -48.24 -5.95 -9.22
N SER A 9 -49.29 -5.56 -8.48
CA SER A 9 -49.71 -4.18 -8.37
C SER A 9 -48.68 -3.34 -7.57
N ARG A 10 -48.44 -2.10 -8.01
CA ARG A 10 -47.60 -1.09 -7.35
C ARG A 10 -47.92 -0.84 -5.88
N ARG A 11 -49.13 -1.19 -5.41
CA ARG A 11 -49.56 -1.10 -4.01
C ARG A 11 -48.96 -2.20 -3.11
N GLY A 12 -48.66 -3.40 -3.63
CA GLY A 12 -48.02 -4.47 -2.87
C GLY A 12 -46.55 -4.19 -2.55
N PHE A 13 -45.87 -3.45 -3.44
CA PHE A 13 -44.45 -3.12 -3.24
C PHE A 13 -44.23 -2.05 -2.15
N VAL A 14 -45.14 -1.11 -2.00
CA VAL A 14 -45.03 -0.04 -0.99
C VAL A 14 -45.38 -0.52 0.43
N GLN A 15 -46.22 -1.54 0.56
CA GLN A 15 -46.56 -2.08 1.88
C GLN A 15 -45.48 -3.01 2.48
N THR A 16 -44.63 -3.64 1.65
CA THR A 16 -43.51 -4.45 2.13
C THR A 16 -42.30 -3.60 2.51
N ALA A 17 -42.16 -2.39 1.97
CA ALA A 17 -41.11 -1.46 2.32
C ALA A 17 -41.40 -0.67 3.62
N ALA A 18 -42.66 -0.56 4.04
CA ALA A 18 -43.06 0.19 5.24
C ALA A 18 -42.97 -0.60 6.54
N LEU A 19 -42.81 -1.94 6.49
CA LEU A 19 -42.67 -2.81 7.66
C LEU A 19 -41.23 -3.06 8.07
N ALA A 20 -40.23 -2.61 7.27
CA ALA A 20 -38.83 -2.70 7.61
C ALA A 20 -38.28 -1.42 8.30
N ALA A 21 -39.10 -0.38 8.45
CA ALA A 21 -38.68 0.91 9.03
C ALA A 21 -39.17 1.11 10.49
N GLY A 22 -39.74 0.12 11.10
CA GLY A 22 -40.25 0.22 12.46
C GLY A 22 -39.60 -0.77 13.41
N THR A 23 -38.58 -0.34 14.09
CA THR A 23 -37.88 -0.76 15.31
C THR A 23 -36.39 -0.90 15.11
N LEU A 24 -35.73 0.20 14.75
CA LEU A 24 -34.40 0.44 15.29
C LEU A 24 -34.59 1.04 16.70
N ALA A 25 -35.04 0.21 17.63
CA ALA A 25 -34.76 0.45 19.02
C ALA A 25 -33.24 0.54 19.15
N ALA A 26 -32.76 1.64 19.72
CA ALA A 26 -31.39 1.82 20.14
C ALA A 26 -31.01 0.66 21.07
N THR A 27 -30.56 -0.45 20.53
CA THR A 27 -29.67 -1.32 21.25
C THR A 27 -28.33 -0.59 21.23
N ASP A 28 -27.91 -0.07 22.37
CA ASP A 28 -26.50 0.06 22.70
C ASP A 28 -25.85 -1.31 22.49
N LEU A 29 -25.56 -1.66 21.24
CA LEU A 29 -24.55 -2.63 20.91
C LEU A 29 -23.29 -2.03 21.51
N ALA A 30 -22.92 -2.50 22.70
CA ALA A 30 -21.63 -2.23 23.29
C ALA A 30 -20.64 -2.41 22.16
N ARG A 31 -20.10 -1.28 21.66
CA ARG A 31 -19.06 -1.25 20.64
C ARG A 31 -17.94 -2.08 21.24
N ALA A 32 -17.82 -3.34 20.81
CA ALA A 32 -16.72 -4.16 21.27
C ALA A 32 -15.47 -3.30 21.09
N ALA A 33 -14.77 -3.03 22.19
CA ALA A 33 -13.60 -2.18 22.15
C ALA A 33 -12.70 -2.69 21.03
N ALA A 34 -12.33 -1.80 20.10
CA ALA A 34 -11.40 -2.18 19.05
C ALA A 34 -10.17 -2.82 19.70
N PRO A 35 -9.59 -3.87 19.12
CA PRO A 35 -8.38 -4.47 19.67
C PRO A 35 -7.32 -3.37 19.84
N ALA A 36 -6.50 -3.49 20.87
CA ALA A 36 -5.42 -2.51 21.08
C ALA A 36 -4.54 -2.45 19.83
N ALA A 37 -4.30 -1.25 19.31
CA ALA A 37 -3.44 -1.07 18.15
C ALA A 37 -2.02 -1.55 18.45
N ASP A 38 -1.42 -2.29 17.52
CA ASP A 38 -0.01 -2.71 17.55
C ASP A 38 0.63 -2.32 16.23
N VAL A 39 1.17 -1.10 16.18
CA VAL A 39 1.79 -0.54 14.98
C VAL A 39 3.30 -0.71 15.07
N LYS A 40 3.84 -1.51 14.17
CA LYS A 40 5.27 -1.75 14.02
C LYS A 40 5.83 -0.84 12.92
N ILE A 41 7.11 -0.47 13.01
CA ILE A 41 7.78 0.25 11.92
C ILE A 41 8.54 -0.72 11.03
N GLY A 42 8.41 -0.54 9.72
CA GLY A 42 9.06 -1.34 8.68
C GLY A 42 9.92 -0.51 7.74
N LEU A 43 10.83 -1.16 7.05
CA LEU A 43 11.66 -0.57 5.99
C LEU A 43 11.29 -1.21 4.66
N TYR A 44 10.87 -0.40 3.69
CA TYR A 44 10.63 -0.89 2.33
C TYR A 44 11.93 -0.87 1.53
N SER A 45 12.28 -2.00 0.93
CA SER A 45 13.57 -2.22 0.26
C SER A 45 13.80 -1.30 -0.94
N ILE A 46 12.74 -0.74 -1.57
CA ILE A 46 12.85 0.24 -2.67
C ILE A 46 13.74 1.44 -2.30
N THR A 47 13.76 1.82 -1.02
CA THR A 47 14.63 2.86 -0.47
C THR A 47 16.09 2.66 -0.89
N TYR A 48 16.50 1.42 -1.08
CA TYR A 48 17.86 1.01 -1.43
C TYR A 48 17.96 0.38 -2.84
N GLY A 49 17.00 0.65 -3.71
CA GLY A 49 16.92 0.09 -5.05
C GLY A 49 17.89 0.69 -6.09
N GLY A 50 18.74 1.65 -5.70
CA GLY A 50 19.70 2.28 -6.62
C GLY A 50 19.08 3.20 -7.69
N VAL A 51 17.78 3.54 -7.54
CA VAL A 51 17.04 4.32 -8.54
C VAL A 51 17.14 5.82 -8.28
N TRP A 52 17.09 6.22 -7.01
CA TRP A 52 16.92 7.62 -6.62
C TRP A 52 18.15 8.27 -6.02
N TYR A 53 19.20 7.52 -5.76
CA TYR A 53 20.47 8.00 -5.23
C TYR A 53 21.64 7.57 -6.13
N ARG A 54 22.77 8.26 -6.00
CA ARG A 54 23.99 7.93 -6.72
C ARG A 54 24.72 6.77 -6.01
N GLY A 55 24.83 5.64 -6.70
CA GLY A 55 25.50 4.44 -6.22
C GLY A 55 24.71 3.17 -6.57
N ASP A 56 25.30 2.04 -6.26
CA ASP A 56 24.71 0.74 -6.53
C ASP A 56 23.53 0.47 -5.59
N ALA A 57 22.57 -0.32 -6.07
CA ALA A 57 21.52 -0.88 -5.24
C ALA A 57 22.12 -1.80 -4.17
N LEU A 58 21.53 -1.79 -2.97
CA LEU A 58 21.88 -2.79 -1.96
C LEU A 58 21.21 -4.13 -2.27
N THR A 59 21.83 -5.22 -1.81
CA THR A 59 21.18 -6.53 -1.81
C THR A 59 20.10 -6.61 -0.72
N VAL A 60 19.19 -7.58 -0.81
CA VAL A 60 18.15 -7.76 0.23
C VAL A 60 18.77 -8.01 1.60
N GLU A 61 19.87 -8.76 1.68
CA GLU A 61 20.62 -9.01 2.92
C GLU A 61 21.16 -7.73 3.54
N GLN A 62 21.69 -6.84 2.68
CA GLN A 62 22.18 -5.53 3.13
C GLN A 62 21.03 -4.64 3.63
N VAL A 63 19.86 -4.70 2.99
CA VAL A 63 18.65 -4.00 3.46
C VAL A 63 18.19 -4.54 4.81
N ILE A 64 18.14 -5.87 4.98
CA ILE A 64 17.83 -6.52 6.26
C ILE A 64 18.81 -6.03 7.35
N GLY A 65 20.11 -5.97 7.04
CA GLY A 65 21.11 -5.44 7.97
C GLY A 65 20.91 -3.97 8.33
N ARG A 66 20.45 -3.11 7.38
CA ARG A 66 20.09 -1.70 7.65
C ARG A 66 18.85 -1.62 8.52
N ALA A 67 17.82 -2.41 8.23
CA ALA A 67 16.60 -2.44 9.02
C ALA A 67 16.89 -2.79 10.48
N HIS A 68 17.70 -3.82 10.72
CA HIS A 68 18.16 -4.18 12.07
C HIS A 68 18.95 -3.04 12.72
N LYS A 69 19.97 -2.51 12.03
CA LYS A 69 20.85 -1.45 12.53
C LYS A 69 20.08 -0.19 12.96
N PHE A 70 19.03 0.19 12.22
CA PHE A 70 18.24 1.42 12.49
C PHE A 70 17.04 1.15 13.40
N GLY A 71 16.83 -0.09 13.84
CA GLY A 71 15.79 -0.48 14.80
C GLY A 71 14.39 -0.57 14.19
N TYR A 72 14.28 -0.88 12.90
CA TYR A 72 13.02 -1.32 12.30
C TYR A 72 12.65 -2.71 12.83
N GLN A 73 11.38 -3.07 12.70
CA GLN A 73 10.84 -4.34 13.18
C GLN A 73 10.53 -5.31 12.02
N GLY A 74 10.64 -4.83 10.78
CA GLY A 74 10.44 -5.67 9.61
C GLY A 74 10.87 -5.01 8.32
N VAL A 75 10.82 -5.81 7.23
CA VAL A 75 11.20 -5.39 5.88
C VAL A 75 10.06 -5.73 4.91
N GLU A 76 9.72 -4.78 4.03
CA GLU A 76 8.94 -5.00 2.83
C GLU A 76 9.90 -5.22 1.65
N ILE A 77 9.64 -6.25 0.84
CA ILE A 77 10.49 -6.57 -0.31
C ILE A 77 9.85 -6.01 -1.58
N ASP A 78 10.59 -5.19 -2.32
CA ASP A 78 10.18 -4.75 -3.67
C ASP A 78 10.20 -5.94 -4.63
N GLY A 79 9.08 -6.22 -5.28
CA GLY A 79 8.85 -7.40 -6.13
C GLY A 79 9.57 -7.37 -7.48
N LYS A 80 10.46 -6.40 -7.71
CA LYS A 80 11.28 -6.29 -8.94
C LYS A 80 12.78 -6.36 -8.61
N ARG A 81 13.59 -6.51 -9.66
CA ARG A 81 15.06 -6.38 -9.54
C ARG A 81 15.45 -4.97 -9.05
N PRO A 82 16.46 -4.89 -8.19
CA PRO A 82 17.39 -5.95 -7.81
C PRO A 82 16.94 -6.82 -6.63
N HIS A 83 15.76 -6.61 -6.04
CA HIS A 83 15.37 -7.23 -4.78
C HIS A 83 14.57 -8.52 -4.94
N GLY A 84 13.30 -8.44 -5.39
CA GLY A 84 12.33 -9.51 -5.23
C GLY A 84 11.71 -10.04 -6.53
N ASN A 85 12.40 -10.01 -7.67
CA ASN A 85 11.84 -10.57 -8.90
C ASN A 85 11.63 -12.08 -8.76
N PRO A 86 10.43 -12.63 -9.08
CA PRO A 86 10.15 -14.07 -8.94
C PRO A 86 11.12 -14.99 -9.68
N LEU A 87 11.74 -14.52 -10.79
CA LEU A 87 12.74 -15.28 -11.54
C LEU A 87 14.03 -15.51 -10.73
N ASP A 88 14.35 -14.61 -9.81
CA ASP A 88 15.57 -14.65 -9.00
C ASP A 88 15.31 -15.17 -7.57
N MET A 89 14.01 -15.44 -7.25
CA MET A 89 13.53 -15.77 -5.91
C MET A 89 12.88 -17.17 -5.88
N PRO A 90 13.68 -18.24 -6.10
CA PRO A 90 13.18 -19.60 -5.87
C PRO A 90 12.86 -19.81 -4.38
N GLN A 91 12.02 -20.78 -4.07
CA GLN A 91 11.55 -21.04 -2.70
C GLN A 91 12.71 -21.21 -1.69
N ALA A 92 13.81 -21.83 -2.09
CA ALA A 92 14.98 -21.99 -1.22
C ALA A 92 15.57 -20.62 -0.80
N ARG A 93 15.65 -19.69 -1.76
CA ARG A 93 16.12 -18.32 -1.52
C ARG A 93 15.17 -17.55 -0.61
N CYS A 94 13.88 -17.68 -0.82
CA CYS A 94 12.88 -17.06 0.06
C CYS A 94 13.00 -17.55 1.50
N ARG A 95 13.17 -18.86 1.70
CA ARG A 95 13.39 -19.44 3.06
C ARG A 95 14.68 -18.95 3.70
N GLU A 96 15.76 -18.82 2.94
CA GLU A 96 17.03 -18.27 3.42
C GLU A 96 16.86 -16.83 3.92
N LEU A 97 16.26 -15.94 3.13
CA LEU A 97 16.05 -14.55 3.51
C LEU A 97 15.11 -14.43 4.72
N ARG A 98 14.04 -15.23 4.74
CA ARG A 98 13.15 -15.30 5.90
C ARG A 98 13.88 -15.68 7.18
N ARG A 99 14.75 -16.71 7.11
CA ARG A 99 15.57 -17.12 8.26
C ARG A 99 16.53 -16.00 8.68
N MET A 100 17.24 -15.38 7.71
CA MET A 100 18.17 -14.29 7.98
C MET A 100 17.49 -13.09 8.65
N ALA A 101 16.30 -12.71 8.22
CA ALA A 101 15.52 -11.66 8.88
C ALA A 101 15.14 -12.07 10.30
N GLY A 102 14.64 -13.30 10.49
CA GLY A 102 14.27 -13.83 11.80
C GLY A 102 15.44 -13.93 12.77
N ASP A 103 16.63 -14.32 12.31
CA ASP A 103 17.86 -14.36 13.11
C ASP A 103 18.26 -12.95 13.64
N GLN A 104 17.81 -11.89 12.98
CA GLN A 104 17.99 -10.49 13.38
C GLN A 104 16.76 -9.89 14.11
N GLY A 105 15.76 -10.70 14.43
CA GLY A 105 14.54 -10.26 15.10
C GLY A 105 13.58 -9.45 14.19
N LEU A 106 13.72 -9.59 12.87
CA LEU A 106 12.88 -8.90 11.88
C LEU A 106 11.86 -9.85 11.23
N GLU A 107 10.73 -9.31 10.81
CA GLU A 107 9.78 -10.00 9.94
C GLU A 107 9.91 -9.49 8.50
N ILE A 108 9.78 -10.37 7.50
CA ILE A 108 9.42 -9.93 6.15
C ILE A 108 7.90 -9.85 6.16
N TYR A 109 7.35 -8.63 6.23
CA TYR A 109 5.91 -8.44 6.50
C TYR A 109 5.08 -8.30 5.22
N ALA A 110 5.68 -7.81 4.13
CA ALA A 110 5.00 -7.60 2.86
C ALA A 110 5.94 -7.74 1.67
N VAL A 111 5.35 -7.94 0.51
CA VAL A 111 5.98 -7.78 -0.80
C VAL A 111 5.20 -6.71 -1.58
N ALA A 112 5.89 -5.90 -2.38
CA ALA A 112 5.27 -4.91 -3.24
C ALA A 112 5.29 -5.38 -4.69
N ALA A 113 4.14 -5.52 -5.32
CA ALA A 113 4.04 -5.68 -6.76
C ALA A 113 4.29 -4.34 -7.46
N ASN A 114 4.76 -4.43 -8.71
CA ASN A 114 4.85 -3.30 -9.62
C ASN A 114 3.97 -3.64 -10.84
N ASN A 115 2.71 -3.99 -10.57
CA ASN A 115 1.76 -4.48 -11.56
C ASN A 115 0.97 -3.35 -12.22
N ASP A 116 0.58 -3.58 -13.45
CA ASP A 116 -0.34 -2.74 -14.21
C ASP A 116 -1.48 -3.59 -14.80
N PHE A 117 -2.69 -3.41 -14.29
CA PHE A 117 -3.91 -4.03 -14.79
C PHE A 117 -4.71 -3.11 -15.71
N SER A 118 -4.19 -1.91 -16.00
CA SER A 118 -4.90 -0.88 -16.72
C SER A 118 -4.74 -0.95 -18.24
N SER A 119 -3.73 -1.65 -18.74
CA SER A 119 -3.40 -1.67 -20.16
C SER A 119 -4.60 -2.02 -21.04
N PRO A 120 -4.84 -1.31 -22.14
CA PRO A 120 -5.88 -1.66 -23.13
C PRO A 120 -5.60 -2.98 -23.86
N ILE A 121 -4.36 -3.47 -23.82
CA ILE A 121 -3.91 -4.71 -24.50
C ILE A 121 -4.18 -5.90 -23.57
N PRO A 122 -5.08 -6.86 -23.96
CA PRO A 122 -5.43 -8.01 -23.11
C PRO A 122 -4.22 -8.84 -22.69
N GLU A 123 -3.31 -9.13 -23.60
CA GLU A 123 -2.11 -9.93 -23.35
C GLU A 123 -1.17 -9.29 -22.32
N HIS A 124 -1.13 -7.96 -22.27
CA HIS A 124 -0.37 -7.27 -21.23
C HIS A 124 -1.01 -7.48 -19.84
N ARG A 125 -2.33 -7.35 -19.73
CA ARG A 125 -3.03 -7.61 -18.45
C ARG A 125 -2.88 -9.06 -18.01
N GLU A 126 -2.95 -10.03 -18.94
CA GLU A 126 -2.74 -11.44 -18.65
C GLU A 126 -1.31 -11.70 -18.15
N SER A 127 -0.29 -11.10 -18.77
CA SER A 127 1.10 -11.21 -18.33
C SER A 127 1.31 -10.60 -16.95
N GLN A 128 0.64 -9.47 -16.66
CA GLN A 128 0.66 -8.83 -15.33
C GLN A 128 -0.04 -9.70 -14.27
N LEU A 129 -1.10 -10.41 -14.64
CA LEU A 129 -1.76 -11.35 -13.73
C LEU A 129 -0.85 -12.54 -13.40
N VAL A 130 -0.17 -13.10 -14.40
CA VAL A 130 0.83 -14.18 -14.20
C VAL A 130 1.96 -13.68 -13.27
N TYR A 131 2.51 -12.50 -13.54
CA TYR A 131 3.54 -11.89 -12.69
C TYR A 131 3.06 -11.71 -11.24
N THR A 132 1.87 -11.17 -11.06
CA THR A 132 1.27 -10.95 -9.72
C THR A 132 1.05 -12.28 -9.00
N ARG A 133 0.62 -13.33 -9.71
CA ARG A 133 0.49 -14.68 -9.14
C ARG A 133 1.84 -15.23 -8.65
N GLU A 134 2.90 -15.06 -9.41
CA GLU A 134 4.24 -15.50 -8.97
C GLU A 134 4.75 -14.68 -7.77
N LEU A 135 4.38 -13.40 -7.69
CA LEU A 135 4.64 -12.59 -6.50
C LEU A 135 3.82 -13.07 -5.27
N MET A 136 2.58 -13.54 -5.44
CA MET A 136 1.81 -14.16 -4.34
C MET A 136 2.52 -15.43 -3.81
N ARG A 137 3.00 -16.29 -4.71
CA ARG A 137 3.82 -17.47 -4.34
C ARG A 137 5.05 -17.02 -3.55
N MET A 138 5.81 -16.06 -4.08
CA MET A 138 7.02 -15.53 -3.44
C MET A 138 6.68 -14.91 -2.06
N THR A 139 5.59 -14.17 -1.95
CA THR A 139 5.10 -13.60 -0.68
C THR A 139 4.89 -14.69 0.37
N ALA A 140 4.18 -15.75 0.01
CA ALA A 140 3.95 -16.90 0.88
C ALA A 140 5.26 -17.63 1.26
N ASP A 141 6.16 -17.84 0.29
CA ASP A 141 7.47 -18.49 0.51
C ASP A 141 8.38 -17.66 1.45
N LEU A 142 8.32 -16.33 1.38
CA LEU A 142 8.99 -15.41 2.30
C LEU A 142 8.34 -15.40 3.70
N GLY A 143 7.16 -15.99 3.86
CA GLY A 143 6.39 -16.00 5.09
C GLY A 143 5.58 -14.72 5.34
N ALA A 144 5.58 -13.80 4.39
CA ALA A 144 4.75 -12.61 4.41
C ALA A 144 3.28 -12.95 4.13
N LYS A 145 2.38 -12.06 4.55
CA LYS A 145 0.93 -12.24 4.38
C LYS A 145 0.30 -11.20 3.48
N VAL A 146 1.04 -10.15 3.12
CA VAL A 146 0.54 -9.01 2.37
C VAL A 146 1.33 -8.85 1.09
N LEU A 147 0.60 -8.74 -0.03
CA LEU A 147 1.15 -8.31 -1.32
C LEU A 147 0.50 -6.97 -1.67
N ARG A 148 1.29 -5.88 -1.68
CA ARG A 148 0.84 -4.57 -2.13
C ARG A 148 0.69 -4.58 -3.65
N VAL A 149 -0.44 -4.05 -4.14
CA VAL A 149 -0.80 -4.03 -5.57
C VAL A 149 -1.32 -2.67 -5.99
N PHE A 150 -1.28 -2.42 -7.30
CA PHE A 150 -1.82 -1.23 -7.95
C PHE A 150 -2.95 -1.58 -8.92
N LEU A 151 -3.75 -0.59 -9.31
CA LEU A 151 -4.61 -0.70 -10.50
C LEU A 151 -3.80 -0.50 -11.77
N GLY A 152 -2.97 0.55 -11.81
CA GLY A 152 -2.05 0.86 -12.88
C GLY A 152 -0.75 1.44 -12.31
N TRP A 153 0.37 0.85 -12.68
CA TRP A 153 1.68 1.35 -12.30
C TRP A 153 2.52 1.63 -13.56
N PRO A 154 2.66 2.90 -13.97
CA PRO A 154 3.44 3.24 -15.17
C PRO A 154 4.92 2.85 -15.06
N GLY A 155 5.43 2.73 -13.84
CA GLY A 155 6.83 2.41 -13.60
C GLY A 155 7.73 3.64 -13.46
N VAL A 156 9.02 3.37 -13.41
CA VAL A 156 10.10 4.35 -13.37
C VAL A 156 11.10 4.05 -14.48
N THR A 157 11.45 5.07 -15.26
CA THR A 157 12.50 4.96 -16.28
C THR A 157 13.83 5.37 -15.66
N LEU A 158 14.87 4.58 -15.89
CA LEU A 158 16.25 4.97 -15.58
C LEU A 158 16.78 5.86 -16.70
N LEU A 159 17.30 7.02 -16.35
CA LEU A 159 17.86 7.97 -17.29
C LEU A 159 19.31 7.58 -17.65
N PRO A 160 19.78 7.86 -18.89
CA PRO A 160 21.15 7.55 -19.30
C PRO A 160 22.23 8.18 -18.40
N GLU A 161 21.96 9.37 -17.89
CA GLU A 161 22.82 10.12 -16.96
C GLU A 161 22.73 9.63 -15.51
N GLY A 162 21.88 8.66 -15.24
CA GLY A 162 21.59 8.12 -13.92
C GLY A 162 20.36 8.74 -13.26
N GLY A 163 19.83 8.05 -12.26
CA GLY A 163 18.60 8.43 -11.54
C GLY A 163 17.32 7.95 -12.22
N GLY A 164 16.23 8.03 -11.48
CA GLY A 164 14.90 7.63 -11.93
C GLY A 164 14.08 8.80 -12.45
N SER A 165 13.13 8.51 -13.33
CA SER A 165 12.12 9.46 -13.79
C SER A 165 10.75 8.78 -13.90
N TYR A 166 9.75 9.41 -13.32
CA TYR A 166 8.35 9.01 -13.51
C TYR A 166 7.76 9.56 -14.81
N ASP A 167 8.28 10.68 -15.32
CA ASP A 167 7.64 11.45 -16.39
C ASP A 167 7.58 10.68 -17.71
N PHE A 168 8.65 9.98 -18.08
CA PHE A 168 8.68 9.19 -19.30
C PHE A 168 7.66 8.02 -19.23
N ALA A 169 7.70 7.24 -18.16
CA ALA A 169 6.78 6.12 -17.98
C ALA A 169 5.32 6.58 -17.93
N LYS A 170 5.05 7.71 -17.27
CA LYS A 170 3.73 8.33 -17.25
C LYS A 170 3.28 8.79 -18.65
N ALA A 171 4.18 9.37 -19.45
CA ALA A 171 3.88 9.79 -20.81
C ALA A 171 3.54 8.60 -21.72
N VAL A 172 4.25 7.48 -21.58
CA VAL A 172 3.95 6.22 -22.28
C VAL A 172 2.58 5.70 -21.88
N TRP A 173 2.29 5.65 -20.58
CA TRP A 173 0.98 5.21 -20.06
C TRP A 173 -0.17 6.07 -20.63
N VAL A 174 -0.03 7.40 -20.62
CA VAL A 174 -1.03 8.33 -21.18
C VAL A 174 -1.22 8.10 -22.68
N ALA A 175 -0.13 7.85 -23.42
CA ALA A 175 -0.19 7.57 -24.86
C ALA A 175 -0.92 6.25 -25.16
N GLU A 176 -0.65 5.19 -24.38
CA GLU A 176 -1.29 3.88 -24.50
C GLU A 176 -2.80 3.95 -24.23
N HIS A 177 -3.21 4.77 -23.27
CA HIS A 177 -4.62 4.91 -22.86
C HIS A 177 -5.42 5.94 -23.68
N ARG A 178 -4.77 6.60 -24.66
CA ARG A 178 -5.43 7.58 -25.50
C ARG A 178 -6.58 6.95 -26.30
N GLY A 179 -7.77 7.50 -26.13
CA GLY A 179 -8.98 7.05 -26.84
C GLY A 179 -9.83 6.04 -26.06
N PHE A 180 -9.41 5.69 -24.84
CA PHE A 180 -10.20 4.86 -23.93
C PHE A 180 -10.75 5.72 -22.78
N SER A 181 -11.95 5.38 -22.31
CA SER A 181 -12.56 6.08 -21.17
C SER A 181 -12.01 5.56 -19.84
N SER A 182 -12.12 6.39 -18.80
CA SER A 182 -11.76 5.99 -17.42
C SER A 182 -12.57 4.78 -16.95
N GLU A 183 -13.85 4.66 -17.39
CA GLU A 183 -14.71 3.52 -17.06
C GLU A 183 -14.23 2.22 -17.72
N GLN A 184 -13.72 2.30 -18.96
CA GLN A 184 -13.13 1.13 -19.63
C GLN A 184 -11.88 0.67 -18.89
N THR A 185 -10.95 1.59 -18.58
CA THR A 185 -9.75 1.30 -17.81
C THR A 185 -10.09 0.73 -16.42
N TRP A 186 -11.07 1.33 -15.75
CA TRP A 186 -11.57 0.83 -14.46
C TRP A 186 -12.11 -0.60 -14.54
N ALA A 187 -12.89 -0.90 -15.59
CA ALA A 187 -13.45 -2.24 -15.79
C ALA A 187 -12.36 -3.30 -16.03
N TRP A 188 -11.31 -2.97 -16.78
CA TRP A 188 -10.15 -3.86 -16.97
C TRP A 188 -9.43 -4.16 -15.66
N CYS A 189 -9.12 -3.10 -14.90
CA CYS A 189 -8.50 -3.24 -13.57
C CYS A 189 -9.35 -4.10 -12.64
N ARG A 190 -10.66 -3.85 -12.58
CA ARG A 190 -11.58 -4.64 -11.74
C ARG A 190 -11.58 -6.11 -12.12
N THR A 191 -11.64 -6.43 -13.41
CA THR A 191 -11.61 -7.82 -13.89
C THR A 191 -10.36 -8.54 -13.46
N SER A 192 -9.17 -7.94 -13.74
CA SER A 192 -7.88 -8.53 -13.36
C SER A 192 -7.72 -8.63 -11.84
N LEU A 193 -8.14 -7.60 -11.09
CA LEU A 193 -8.02 -7.59 -9.64
C LEU A 193 -8.97 -8.60 -8.97
N THR A 194 -10.15 -8.86 -9.56
CA THR A 194 -11.07 -9.90 -9.09
C THR A 194 -10.42 -11.28 -9.20
N GLU A 195 -9.78 -11.57 -10.34
CA GLU A 195 -9.07 -12.83 -10.53
C GLU A 195 -7.83 -12.92 -9.61
N ALA A 196 -7.04 -11.84 -9.51
CA ALA A 196 -5.90 -11.77 -8.61
C ALA A 196 -6.31 -12.02 -7.15
N ALA A 197 -7.41 -11.44 -6.69
CA ALA A 197 -7.91 -11.62 -5.32
C ALA A 197 -8.36 -13.07 -5.05
N ARG A 198 -8.94 -13.75 -6.03
CA ARG A 198 -9.26 -15.18 -5.94
C ARG A 198 -7.98 -16.01 -5.82
N LEU A 199 -6.98 -15.75 -6.67
CA LEU A 199 -5.68 -16.44 -6.62
C LEU A 199 -4.94 -16.20 -5.30
N ALA A 200 -5.04 -14.99 -4.73
CA ALA A 200 -4.42 -14.67 -3.44
C ALA A 200 -4.92 -15.59 -2.30
N GLY A 201 -6.21 -16.00 -2.35
CA GLY A 201 -6.77 -16.97 -1.43
C GLY A 201 -6.07 -18.33 -1.49
N ASP A 202 -5.70 -18.79 -2.68
CA ASP A 202 -4.99 -20.07 -2.89
C ASP A 202 -3.60 -20.08 -2.22
N PHE A 203 -2.97 -18.90 -2.07
CA PHE A 203 -1.66 -18.74 -1.43
C PHE A 203 -1.75 -18.29 0.03
N GLY A 204 -2.95 -18.02 0.57
CA GLY A 204 -3.14 -17.47 1.91
C GLY A 204 -2.56 -16.06 2.07
N VAL A 205 -2.59 -15.26 0.98
CA VAL A 205 -2.08 -13.89 0.89
C VAL A 205 -3.25 -12.91 0.82
N THR A 206 -3.09 -11.74 1.41
CA THR A 206 -4.00 -10.61 1.27
C THR A 206 -3.39 -9.59 0.31
N LEU A 207 -4.15 -9.17 -0.70
CA LEU A 207 -3.77 -8.06 -1.57
C LEU A 207 -4.07 -6.74 -0.85
N ALA A 208 -3.12 -5.82 -0.84
CA ALA A 208 -3.26 -4.48 -0.31
C ALA A 208 -3.26 -3.47 -1.46
N LEU A 209 -4.44 -3.02 -1.90
CA LEU A 209 -4.57 -2.04 -2.97
C LEU A 209 -4.18 -0.66 -2.46
N GLN A 210 -3.13 -0.06 -3.05
CA GLN A 210 -2.70 1.30 -2.72
C GLN A 210 -3.53 2.34 -3.49
N ASN A 211 -3.82 3.47 -2.84
CA ASN A 211 -4.50 4.64 -3.44
C ASN A 211 -3.60 5.42 -4.39
N HIS A 212 -2.94 4.73 -5.32
CA HIS A 212 -1.92 5.30 -6.20
C HIS A 212 -2.49 5.66 -7.58
N PRO A 213 -2.22 6.88 -8.12
CA PRO A 213 -2.56 7.22 -9.49
C PRO A 213 -1.77 6.34 -10.49
N PRO A 214 -2.13 6.28 -11.80
CA PRO A 214 -3.04 7.20 -12.47
C PRO A 214 -4.52 6.74 -12.55
N VAL A 215 -4.84 5.47 -12.26
CA VAL A 215 -6.22 4.96 -12.38
C VAL A 215 -7.08 5.42 -11.21
N ILE A 216 -6.50 5.48 -10.02
CA ILE A 216 -7.15 6.05 -8.83
C ILE A 216 -7.01 7.57 -8.91
N ASP A 217 -8.15 8.26 -9.07
CA ASP A 217 -8.23 9.72 -9.23
C ASP A 217 -8.69 10.40 -7.93
N LYS A 218 -9.64 9.80 -7.21
CA LYS A 218 -10.22 10.33 -5.97
C LYS A 218 -9.64 9.68 -4.72
N GLY A 219 -8.38 9.28 -4.79
CA GLY A 219 -7.64 8.74 -3.66
C GLY A 219 -8.32 7.54 -3.01
N TYR A 220 -8.43 7.57 -1.67
CA TYR A 220 -9.00 6.47 -0.89
C TYR A 220 -10.47 6.15 -1.24
N ILE A 221 -11.25 7.12 -1.73
CA ILE A 221 -12.64 6.91 -2.13
C ILE A 221 -12.73 5.92 -3.30
N ASP A 222 -11.89 6.12 -4.33
CA ASP A 222 -11.83 5.18 -5.46
C ASP A 222 -11.27 3.83 -5.02
N THR A 223 -10.30 3.82 -4.09
CA THR A 223 -9.75 2.58 -3.54
C THR A 223 -10.84 1.77 -2.82
N LEU A 224 -11.63 2.40 -1.95
CA LEU A 224 -12.76 1.75 -1.26
C LEU A 224 -13.83 1.27 -2.25
N ARG A 225 -14.12 2.07 -3.29
CA ARG A 225 -15.03 1.69 -4.36
C ARG A 225 -14.55 0.42 -5.07
N MET A 226 -13.28 0.34 -5.47
CA MET A 226 -12.71 -0.85 -6.12
C MET A 226 -12.76 -2.08 -5.22
N VAL A 227 -12.37 -1.94 -3.94
CA VAL A 227 -12.45 -3.04 -2.96
C VAL A 227 -13.88 -3.55 -2.80
N SER A 228 -14.85 -2.63 -2.73
CA SER A 228 -16.28 -2.97 -2.64
C SER A 228 -16.80 -3.67 -3.89
N GLU A 229 -16.42 -3.18 -5.09
CA GLU A 229 -16.85 -3.78 -6.37
C GLU A 229 -16.26 -5.18 -6.58
N VAL A 230 -15.04 -5.45 -6.12
CA VAL A 230 -14.40 -6.78 -6.16
C VAL A 230 -15.01 -7.71 -5.12
N GLY A 231 -15.32 -7.21 -3.93
CA GLY A 231 -16.02 -7.93 -2.86
C GLY A 231 -15.30 -9.16 -2.32
N SER A 232 -13.96 -9.23 -2.40
CA SER A 232 -13.16 -10.36 -1.96
C SER A 232 -12.60 -10.15 -0.54
N PRO A 233 -12.63 -11.16 0.35
CA PRO A 233 -11.97 -11.09 1.65
C PRO A 233 -10.43 -11.01 1.55
N HIS A 234 -9.88 -11.38 0.40
CA HIS A 234 -8.44 -11.35 0.10
C HIS A 234 -7.98 -10.03 -0.52
N LEU A 235 -8.87 -9.03 -0.66
CA LEU A 235 -8.52 -7.68 -1.12
C LEU A 235 -8.82 -6.68 -0.01
N LYS A 236 -7.81 -5.95 0.40
CA LYS A 236 -7.86 -4.90 1.40
C LYS A 236 -7.15 -3.64 0.89
N VAL A 237 -6.86 -2.70 1.77
CA VAL A 237 -6.32 -1.38 1.44
C VAL A 237 -4.91 -1.20 2.00
N CYS A 238 -4.03 -0.61 1.18
CA CYS A 238 -2.84 0.10 1.61
C CYS A 238 -3.14 1.60 1.42
N PHE A 239 -3.58 2.28 2.47
CA PHE A 239 -3.81 3.71 2.41
C PHE A 239 -2.48 4.45 2.60
N ASP A 240 -2.16 5.37 1.69
CA ASP A 240 -1.00 6.24 1.74
C ASP A 240 -1.49 7.70 1.73
N ALA A 241 -1.45 8.34 2.89
CA ALA A 241 -1.98 9.71 3.03
C ALA A 241 -1.13 10.76 2.31
N ARG A 242 0.13 10.47 1.99
CA ARG A 242 0.98 11.36 1.19
C ARG A 242 0.43 11.52 -0.24
N LEU A 243 -0.32 10.55 -0.73
CA LEU A 243 -0.99 10.61 -2.03
C LEU A 243 -2.32 11.40 -1.97
N GLU A 244 -2.80 11.73 -0.77
CA GLU A 244 -4.02 12.52 -0.54
C GLU A 244 -3.65 14.00 -0.36
N HIS A 245 -3.19 14.63 -1.43
CA HIS A 245 -2.65 16.00 -1.39
C HIS A 245 -3.66 17.06 -0.96
N THR A 246 -4.96 16.78 -1.09
CA THR A 246 -6.05 17.72 -0.78
C THR A 246 -6.57 17.62 0.66
N LEU A 247 -6.20 16.57 1.40
CA LEU A 247 -6.64 16.36 2.76
C LEU A 247 -5.77 17.13 3.76
N ASP A 248 -6.40 17.81 4.70
CA ASP A 248 -5.77 18.28 5.93
C ASP A 248 -5.69 17.16 6.98
N GLU A 249 -5.14 17.43 8.16
CA GLU A 249 -4.99 16.44 9.23
C GLU A 249 -6.33 15.82 9.66
N ALA A 250 -7.40 16.62 9.73
CA ALA A 250 -8.73 16.12 10.08
C ALA A 250 -9.29 15.21 8.97
N GLY A 251 -9.09 15.60 7.72
CA GLY A 251 -9.45 14.82 6.54
C GLY A 251 -8.70 13.49 6.48
N VAL A 252 -7.39 13.49 6.75
CA VAL A 252 -6.58 12.26 6.81
C VAL A 252 -7.09 11.32 7.90
N ARG A 253 -7.29 11.82 9.14
CA ARG A 253 -7.82 10.99 10.23
C ARG A 253 -9.21 10.42 9.91
N LYS A 254 -10.07 11.22 9.27
CA LYS A 254 -11.38 10.76 8.77
C LYS A 254 -11.21 9.64 7.75
N ALA A 255 -10.33 9.81 6.75
CA ALA A 255 -10.07 8.81 5.73
C ALA A 255 -9.59 7.48 6.34
N VAL A 256 -8.66 7.51 7.30
CA VAL A 256 -8.21 6.30 8.03
C VAL A 256 -9.37 5.60 8.71
N ASN A 257 -10.25 6.37 9.39
CA ASN A 257 -11.43 5.80 10.05
C ASN A 257 -12.44 5.20 9.05
N GLU A 258 -12.60 5.80 7.87
CA GLU A 258 -13.48 5.27 6.82
C GLU A 258 -12.91 4.00 6.16
N VAL A 259 -11.61 3.93 5.96
CA VAL A 259 -10.92 2.69 5.53
C VAL A 259 -11.05 1.61 6.60
N GLY A 260 -10.93 1.97 7.86
CA GLY A 260 -11.22 1.11 9.02
C GLY A 260 -10.47 -0.23 8.97
N THR A 261 -11.18 -1.32 9.20
CA THR A 261 -10.61 -2.68 9.25
C THR A 261 -10.12 -3.23 7.90
N LEU A 262 -10.36 -2.49 6.81
CA LEU A 262 -9.76 -2.81 5.51
C LEU A 262 -8.28 -2.42 5.44
N GLN A 263 -7.80 -1.54 6.34
CA GLN A 263 -6.39 -1.17 6.40
C GLN A 263 -5.51 -2.37 6.75
N THR A 264 -4.56 -2.72 5.89
CA THR A 264 -3.69 -3.89 6.12
C THR A 264 -2.20 -3.59 5.90
N LEU A 265 -1.87 -2.48 5.27
CA LEU A 265 -0.51 -1.98 5.07
C LEU A 265 -0.53 -0.46 5.08
N TRP A 266 0.55 0.14 5.58
CA TRP A 266 0.70 1.59 5.67
C TRP A 266 2.09 2.01 5.23
N HIS A 267 2.19 3.15 4.53
CA HIS A 267 3.48 3.74 4.17
C HIS A 267 3.62 5.16 4.73
N TYR A 268 4.85 5.52 5.06
CA TYR A 268 5.26 6.87 5.33
C TYR A 268 6.62 7.14 4.66
N GLY A 269 6.98 8.42 4.51
CA GLY A 269 8.21 8.76 3.79
C GLY A 269 8.64 10.21 4.02
N GLY A 270 9.30 10.77 3.01
CA GLY A 270 9.80 12.14 3.07
C GLY A 270 11.30 12.21 3.35
N GLU A 271 11.80 13.45 3.42
CA GLU A 271 13.19 13.75 3.73
C GLU A 271 13.30 14.25 5.17
N PHE A 272 14.17 13.60 5.96
CA PHE A 272 14.31 13.84 7.40
C PHE A 272 15.61 14.58 7.70
N ASP A 273 15.50 15.59 8.55
CA ASP A 273 16.65 16.32 9.08
C ASP A 273 16.55 16.47 10.60
N ARG A 274 17.73 16.53 11.26
CA ARG A 274 17.84 16.79 12.69
C ARG A 274 18.29 18.23 12.92
N GLY A 275 17.44 19.01 13.53
CA GLY A 275 17.75 20.35 14.01
C GLY A 275 17.89 20.44 15.54
N PRO A 276 18.08 21.63 16.09
CA PRO A 276 18.14 21.86 17.54
C PRO A 276 16.85 21.49 18.26
N ASP A 277 15.70 21.65 17.59
CA ASP A 277 14.38 21.39 18.14
C ASP A 277 13.87 19.97 17.88
N GLY A 278 14.72 19.07 17.34
CA GLY A 278 14.38 17.68 17.08
C GLY A 278 14.45 17.28 15.60
N ILE A 279 13.71 16.22 15.24
CA ILE A 279 13.64 15.71 13.87
C ILE A 279 12.49 16.42 13.15
N THR A 280 12.78 16.95 11.97
CA THR A 280 11.79 17.50 11.05
C THR A 280 11.67 16.58 9.83
N VAL A 281 10.50 16.60 9.19
CA VAL A 281 10.23 15.87 7.96
C VAL A 281 9.64 16.80 6.92
N LYS A 282 10.01 16.60 5.67
CA LYS A 282 9.41 17.24 4.51
C LYS A 282 8.72 16.17 3.69
N GLY A 283 7.42 16.31 3.47
CA GLY A 283 6.63 15.40 2.62
C GLY A 283 5.77 14.39 3.37
N ASP A 284 5.81 14.37 4.72
CA ASP A 284 4.91 13.57 5.55
C ASP A 284 4.53 14.31 6.86
N GLU A 285 4.15 15.56 6.73
CA GLU A 285 3.84 16.44 7.85
C GLU A 285 2.57 16.00 8.60
N LYS A 286 1.75 15.11 8.03
CA LYS A 286 0.49 14.63 8.61
C LYS A 286 0.63 13.32 9.40
N ALA A 287 1.84 12.82 9.58
CA ALA A 287 2.09 11.49 10.18
C ALA A 287 1.44 11.30 11.56
N LEU A 288 1.36 12.35 12.38
CA LEU A 288 0.68 12.26 13.69
C LEU A 288 -0.84 12.02 13.54
N ALA A 289 -1.49 12.72 12.61
CA ALA A 289 -2.92 12.55 12.35
C ALA A 289 -3.23 11.15 11.83
N GLU A 290 -2.37 10.65 10.94
CA GLU A 290 -2.43 9.29 10.43
C GLU A 290 -2.31 8.25 11.54
N MET A 291 -1.25 8.33 12.34
CA MET A 291 -1.01 7.37 13.44
C MET A 291 -2.14 7.40 14.47
N ARG A 292 -2.69 8.59 14.78
CA ARG A 292 -3.89 8.69 15.63
C ARG A 292 -5.08 7.93 15.04
N GLY A 293 -5.31 8.06 13.72
CA GLY A 293 -6.33 7.28 13.02
C GLY A 293 -6.08 5.77 13.11
N LEU A 294 -4.84 5.31 12.96
CA LEU A 294 -4.50 3.89 13.12
C LEU A 294 -4.79 3.37 14.53
N PHE A 295 -4.54 4.17 15.57
CA PHE A 295 -4.93 3.83 16.95
C PHE A 295 -6.46 3.78 17.11
N ASP A 296 -7.20 4.72 16.50
CA ASP A 296 -8.66 4.78 16.57
C ASP A 296 -9.32 3.51 15.98
N ILE A 297 -8.75 2.92 14.93
CA ILE A 297 -9.27 1.70 14.28
C ILE A 297 -8.70 0.40 14.86
N GLY A 298 -7.80 0.47 15.84
CA GLY A 298 -7.13 -0.70 16.40
C GLY A 298 -6.23 -1.44 15.40
N TYR A 299 -5.53 -0.70 14.54
CA TYR A 299 -4.67 -1.27 13.51
C TYR A 299 -3.56 -2.14 14.10
N GLN A 300 -3.35 -3.32 13.49
CA GLN A 300 -2.28 -4.24 13.84
C GLN A 300 -1.48 -4.55 12.57
N GLY A 301 -0.29 -3.99 12.46
CA GLY A 301 0.53 -4.17 11.26
C GLY A 301 1.71 -3.21 11.20
N TYR A 302 2.18 -2.98 10.00
CA TYR A 302 3.38 -2.20 9.75
C TYR A 302 3.08 -0.84 9.14
N ALA A 303 3.83 0.18 9.60
CA ALA A 303 4.04 1.44 8.92
C ALA A 303 5.42 1.38 8.25
N GLY A 304 5.44 1.23 6.93
CA GLY A 304 6.65 1.03 6.13
C GLY A 304 7.26 2.35 5.69
N PHE A 305 8.52 2.60 6.05
CA PHE A 305 9.27 3.74 5.51
C PHE A 305 9.72 3.47 4.08
N GLU A 306 9.46 4.44 3.20
CA GLU A 306 9.98 4.44 1.84
C GLU A 306 10.57 5.80 1.45
N LEU A 307 11.69 5.76 0.72
CA LEU A 307 12.30 6.91 0.07
C LEU A 307 12.36 6.59 -1.44
N CYS A 308 11.30 6.94 -2.17
CA CYS A 308 11.08 6.52 -3.55
C CYS A 308 10.71 7.67 -4.49
N HIS A 309 11.34 8.82 -4.31
CA HIS A 309 11.18 10.01 -5.14
C HIS A 309 12.56 10.58 -5.55
N PRO A 310 12.62 11.49 -6.54
CA PRO A 310 13.86 12.16 -6.92
C PRO A 310 14.52 12.85 -5.72
N LEU A 311 15.77 12.47 -5.43
CA LEU A 311 16.52 12.99 -4.30
C LEU A 311 17.30 14.26 -4.66
N PRO A 312 17.75 15.05 -3.67
CA PRO A 312 18.45 16.31 -3.90
C PRO A 312 19.71 16.16 -4.75
N VAL A 313 19.97 17.18 -5.55
CA VAL A 313 21.21 17.34 -6.32
C VAL A 313 22.07 18.37 -5.62
N VAL A 314 23.26 17.98 -5.18
CA VAL A 314 24.24 18.83 -4.51
C VAL A 314 25.51 18.88 -5.36
N ASN A 315 25.98 20.09 -5.68
CA ASN A 315 27.15 20.31 -6.56
C ASN A 315 27.05 19.55 -7.91
N GLY A 316 25.83 19.52 -8.51
CA GLY A 316 25.57 18.87 -9.79
C GLY A 316 25.50 17.35 -9.75
N GLN A 317 25.48 16.72 -8.57
CA GLN A 317 25.36 15.28 -8.41
C GLN A 317 24.23 14.93 -7.47
N THR A 318 23.46 13.90 -7.81
CA THR A 318 22.47 13.34 -6.88
C THR A 318 23.17 12.81 -5.62
N VAL A 319 22.57 13.03 -4.46
CA VAL A 319 23.06 12.51 -3.17
C VAL A 319 23.27 11.00 -3.19
N GLY A 320 24.20 10.51 -2.35
CA GLY A 320 24.60 9.11 -2.32
C GLY A 320 23.91 8.30 -1.20
N LEU A 321 24.43 7.09 -1.01
CA LEU A 321 23.94 6.13 -0.02
C LEU A 321 23.95 6.67 1.42
N ASP A 322 24.92 7.52 1.79
CA ASP A 322 25.00 8.12 3.13
C ASP A 322 23.78 8.99 3.44
N PHE A 323 23.25 9.70 2.43
CA PHE A 323 22.01 10.47 2.57
C PHE A 323 20.81 9.54 2.81
N VAL A 324 20.75 8.42 2.08
CA VAL A 324 19.68 7.42 2.25
C VAL A 324 19.74 6.76 3.63
N ASP A 325 20.94 6.34 4.08
CA ASP A 325 21.15 5.76 5.41
C ASP A 325 20.76 6.75 6.51
N LYS A 326 21.16 8.04 6.40
CA LYS A 326 20.75 9.10 7.34
C LYS A 326 19.24 9.23 7.41
N ASN A 327 18.57 9.30 6.25
CA ASN A 327 17.12 9.43 6.18
C ASN A 327 16.41 8.21 6.76
N ALA A 328 16.84 6.99 6.41
CA ALA A 328 16.25 5.77 6.97
C ALA A 328 16.40 5.68 8.50
N GLN A 329 17.54 6.09 9.05
CA GLN A 329 17.75 6.15 10.49
C GLN A 329 16.83 7.21 11.15
N LEU A 330 16.81 8.45 10.63
CA LEU A 330 15.99 9.53 11.21
C LEU A 330 14.49 9.22 11.09
N ALA A 331 14.06 8.60 9.98
CA ALA A 331 12.69 8.17 9.79
C ALA A 331 12.24 7.15 10.85
N ALA A 332 13.09 6.18 11.19
CA ALA A 332 12.79 5.22 12.25
C ALA A 332 12.69 5.89 13.63
N GLU A 333 13.57 6.84 13.92
CA GLU A 333 13.53 7.60 15.18
C GLU A 333 12.29 8.48 15.27
N TYR A 334 11.98 9.22 14.20
CA TYR A 334 10.81 10.08 14.07
C TYR A 334 9.52 9.29 14.27
N MET A 335 9.35 8.19 13.55
CA MET A 335 8.12 7.40 13.62
C MET A 335 7.90 6.77 15.00
N ARG A 336 8.96 6.32 15.67
CA ARG A 336 8.84 5.87 17.08
C ARG A 336 8.33 6.98 18.01
N GLY A 337 8.78 8.22 17.82
CA GLY A 337 8.29 9.38 18.55
C GLY A 337 6.81 9.64 18.28
N ILE A 338 6.43 9.68 17.00
CA ILE A 338 5.04 9.90 16.57
C ILE A 338 4.10 8.80 17.09
N LEU A 339 4.51 7.54 17.04
CA LEU A 339 3.72 6.42 17.56
C LEU A 339 3.53 6.51 19.09
N ALA A 340 4.57 6.90 19.82
CA ALA A 340 4.47 7.11 21.28
C ALA A 340 3.52 8.26 21.61
N GLU A 341 3.57 9.36 20.86
CA GLU A 341 2.67 10.50 21.03
C GLU A 341 1.22 10.14 20.67
N ALA A 342 0.99 9.50 19.54
CA ALA A 342 -0.33 9.05 19.11
C ALA A 342 -0.96 8.13 20.15
N LYS A 343 -0.19 7.18 20.70
CA LYS A 343 -0.64 6.28 21.77
C LYS A 343 -1.05 7.04 23.02
N LYS A 344 -0.22 8.01 23.45
CA LYS A 344 -0.54 8.87 24.61
C LYS A 344 -1.84 9.64 24.42
N LEU A 345 -2.03 10.24 23.25
CA LEU A 345 -3.24 10.99 22.92
C LEU A 345 -4.49 10.10 22.83
N HIS A 346 -4.34 8.86 22.37
CA HIS A 346 -5.44 7.89 22.30
C HIS A 346 -5.87 7.41 23.69
N THR A 347 -4.92 7.18 24.62
CA THR A 347 -5.24 6.72 25.98
C THR A 347 -5.77 7.83 26.90
N SER A 348 -5.61 9.11 26.49
CA SER A 348 -6.06 10.28 27.25
C SER A 348 -7.42 10.82 26.79
N ALA A 349 -7.99 10.29 25.72
CA ALA A 349 -9.29 10.64 25.15
C ALA A 349 -10.39 9.68 25.61
#